data_2458a519cb409c85bac9e3b167925de2
#
_entry.id   2458a519cb409c85bac9e3b167925de2
#
_cell.length_a   1.000
_cell.length_b   1.000
_cell.length_c   1.000
_cell.angle_alpha   90.00
_cell.angle_beta   90.00
_cell.angle_gamma   90.00
#
_symmetry.space_group_name_H-M   'P 1'
#
loop_
_entity.id
_entity.type
_entity.pdbx_description
1 polymer ?
#
loop_
_entity_poly.entity_id
_entity_poly.type
_entity_poly.pdbx_seq_one_letter_code
_entity_poly.pdbx_strand_id
1 'polypeptide(L)'
;MNKSIFFLSALVLLSFALTFIAFSCKQATTATTAPSALEPSAAAPAWADGANIYEVNIRQYTPEGSFNAFATHLPRLKNMGVDILWLMPIFPVSEERRKGTLGSYYAVSDFRQINPEFGTMEDFRAMLDEAHRLGLRVILDWVPNHTGWGHTWIKEHPEYYTQNKAGEIVDPIDPKTGESWGWTDVADLNYDNADMRKAMIGDMLFWIKEVGVDGFRCDVAGEVPDDFWKDATAQLRQAKSDLFMLAEAEHPPHRNDAHFAMSYGWSFHHLMNEIAKGEKNASDVAVWLTEDRAKFRKGYHMQFITNHDENSWNGTEFERMGEAVKTMAVLAFTFDGMPLIYSGQEAGLSKRLAFFEKDTILWDNLPAYEPFYRSLLDLKHRNKALWNGAAGGEPVIIPVGDSKKVLAYLREKGDQRVVVILNLSPEPQDIVLKDKRLASSYSNIFANSSTAITPGMSLKLNAWDFLVLDK
;
A
#
# COMPACT_ATOMS: atom_id res chain seq x y z
N MET A 1 -5.38 63.40 42.83
CA MET A 1 -4.57 63.40 44.08
C MET A 1 -3.40 62.48 43.83
N ASN A 2 -2.30 63.06 43.45
CA ASN A 2 -0.99 63.21 44.15
C ASN A 2 -0.58 61.96 44.92
N LYS A 3 0.58 61.30 44.66
CA LYS A 3 1.93 61.89 44.84
C LYS A 3 3.00 61.07 44.14
N SER A 4 3.91 61.77 43.48
CA SER A 4 5.26 61.40 43.09
C SER A 4 6.15 61.15 44.32
N ILE A 5 7.17 60.26 44.19
CA ILE A 5 8.45 60.40 44.91
C ILE A 5 9.58 59.96 44.01
N PHE A 6 10.55 60.81 43.80
CA PHE A 6 11.88 60.75 43.23
C PHE A 6 12.87 60.05 44.20
N PHE A 7 13.89 59.37 43.69
CA PHE A 7 15.30 59.37 44.18
C PHE A 7 16.15 58.62 43.16
N LEU A 8 16.97 59.14 42.45
CA LEU A 8 18.35 59.72 42.45
C LEU A 8 19.46 58.69 42.64
N SER A 9 20.21 58.46 41.54
CA SER A 9 21.69 58.36 41.41
C SER A 9 22.46 57.26 42.13
N ALA A 10 23.16 56.45 41.30
CA ALA A 10 24.65 56.33 41.43
C ALA A 10 25.24 55.75 40.14
N LEU A 11 26.08 56.50 39.51
CA LEU A 11 26.96 56.20 38.38
C LEU A 11 28.12 55.35 38.91
N VAL A 12 28.29 54.13 38.40
CA VAL A 12 29.57 53.35 38.53
C VAL A 12 30.03 52.98 37.15
N LEU A 13 31.05 53.67 36.70
CA LEU A 13 31.84 53.33 35.52
C LEU A 13 32.62 52.05 35.82
N LEU A 14 32.34 50.99 35.09
CA LEU A 14 33.21 49.82 34.99
C LEU A 14 33.55 49.60 33.53
N SER A 15 34.78 49.86 33.15
CA SER A 15 35.38 49.55 31.87
C SER A 15 35.47 48.02 31.69
N PHE A 16 34.75 47.47 30.76
CA PHE A 16 34.92 46.10 30.31
C PHE A 16 35.62 46.10 28.95
N ALA A 17 36.81 45.47 28.97
CA ALA A 17 37.59 45.17 27.78
C ALA A 17 36.79 44.15 26.89
N LEU A 18 36.52 44.57 25.64
CA LEU A 18 35.96 43.68 24.62
C LEU A 18 37.04 42.68 24.19
N THR A 19 36.94 41.44 24.67
CA THR A 19 37.61 40.28 24.06
C THR A 19 36.72 39.73 22.96
N PHE A 20 37.06 40.01 21.70
CA PHE A 20 36.42 39.36 20.55
C PHE A 20 36.78 37.86 20.55
N ILE A 21 35.88 37.00 21.04
CA ILE A 21 35.92 35.55 20.77
C ILE A 21 35.23 35.36 19.42
N ALA A 22 36.06 35.12 18.39
CA ALA A 22 35.55 34.66 17.09
C ALA A 22 34.99 33.25 17.26
N PHE A 23 33.66 33.13 17.40
CA PHE A 23 33.00 31.86 17.23
C PHE A 23 33.06 31.50 15.74
N SER A 24 34.00 30.65 15.39
CA SER A 24 34.06 29.95 14.11
C SER A 24 32.83 29.02 14.07
N CYS A 25 31.77 29.44 13.41
CA CYS A 25 30.63 28.61 13.09
C CYS A 25 31.11 27.56 12.06
N LYS A 26 31.63 26.42 12.54
CA LYS A 26 31.78 25.24 11.71
C LYS A 26 30.35 24.84 11.34
N GLN A 27 29.92 25.16 10.11
CA GLN A 27 28.82 24.47 9.48
C GLN A 27 29.13 22.96 9.56
N ALA A 28 28.43 22.29 10.47
CA ALA A 28 28.34 20.84 10.43
C ALA A 28 27.62 20.49 9.12
N THR A 29 28.36 20.13 8.10
CA THR A 29 27.85 19.36 6.98
C THR A 29 27.38 18.04 7.60
N THR A 30 26.09 17.97 7.91
CA THR A 30 25.42 16.70 8.14
C THR A 30 25.59 15.91 6.84
N ALA A 31 26.59 15.04 6.81
CA ALA A 31 26.64 13.97 5.83
C ALA A 31 25.34 13.19 6.02
N THR A 32 24.39 13.35 5.11
CA THR A 32 23.23 12.50 5.00
C THR A 32 23.78 11.10 4.74
N THR A 33 23.87 10.30 5.79
CA THR A 33 24.14 8.88 5.66
C THR A 33 23.05 8.31 4.77
N ALA A 34 23.43 7.57 3.73
CA ALA A 34 22.48 6.87 2.88
C ALA A 34 21.53 6.05 3.78
N PRO A 35 20.21 6.02 3.47
CA PRO A 35 19.28 5.23 4.25
C PRO A 35 19.75 3.78 4.33
N SER A 36 19.57 3.15 5.49
CA SER A 36 19.95 1.75 5.69
C SER A 36 19.10 0.84 4.81
N ALA A 37 19.73 -0.14 4.17
CA ALA A 37 19.03 -1.13 3.37
C ALA A 37 18.07 -1.97 4.22
N LEU A 38 16.99 -2.47 3.59
CA LEU A 38 16.04 -3.37 4.22
C LEU A 38 16.70 -4.73 4.55
N GLU A 39 16.37 -5.25 5.72
CA GLU A 39 16.76 -6.59 6.15
C GLU A 39 15.79 -7.64 5.62
N PRO A 40 16.24 -8.89 5.36
CA PRO A 40 15.37 -10.01 5.05
C PRO A 40 14.31 -10.21 6.13
N SER A 41 13.07 -10.51 5.73
CA SER A 41 11.97 -10.79 6.63
C SER A 41 11.60 -12.27 6.58
N ALA A 42 11.55 -12.91 7.73
CA ALA A 42 11.04 -14.29 7.84
C ALA A 42 9.53 -14.40 7.53
N ALA A 43 8.82 -13.27 7.52
CA ALA A 43 7.41 -13.23 7.16
C ALA A 43 7.15 -13.22 5.65
N ALA A 44 8.15 -12.85 4.83
CA ALA A 44 8.01 -12.78 3.39
C ALA A 44 8.39 -14.12 2.75
N PRO A 45 7.43 -14.86 2.16
CA PRO A 45 7.74 -16.09 1.48
C PRO A 45 8.51 -15.81 0.18
N ALA A 46 9.49 -16.67 -0.16
CA ALA A 46 10.38 -16.46 -1.31
C ALA A 46 9.63 -16.32 -2.66
N TRP A 47 8.46 -16.95 -2.80
CA TRP A 47 7.66 -16.81 -4.01
C TRP A 47 7.11 -15.39 -4.22
N ALA A 48 7.07 -14.56 -3.16
CA ALA A 48 6.60 -13.17 -3.23
C ALA A 48 7.72 -12.16 -3.57
N ASP A 49 8.97 -12.59 -3.70
CA ASP A 49 10.10 -11.68 -3.95
C ASP A 49 9.92 -10.81 -5.20
N GLY A 50 9.52 -11.41 -6.31
CA GLY A 50 9.26 -10.69 -7.58
C GLY A 50 7.79 -10.39 -7.84
N ALA A 51 6.90 -10.73 -6.92
CA ALA A 51 5.47 -10.69 -7.12
C ALA A 51 4.89 -9.26 -7.09
N ASN A 52 3.69 -9.17 -7.65
CA ASN A 52 2.78 -8.04 -7.59
C ASN A 52 1.41 -8.51 -7.09
N ILE A 53 0.53 -7.56 -6.75
CA ILE A 53 -0.79 -7.88 -6.22
C ILE A 53 -1.88 -7.18 -7.06
N TYR A 54 -2.98 -7.88 -7.27
CA TYR A 54 -4.16 -7.40 -7.97
C TYR A 54 -5.38 -7.53 -7.04
N GLU A 55 -5.99 -6.41 -6.72
CA GLU A 55 -7.16 -6.34 -5.86
C GLU A 55 -8.44 -6.62 -6.66
N VAL A 56 -9.20 -7.60 -6.23
CA VAL A 56 -10.40 -8.08 -6.93
C VAL A 56 -11.66 -7.73 -6.16
N ASN A 57 -12.50 -6.92 -6.77
CA ASN A 57 -13.86 -6.65 -6.31
C ASN A 57 -14.85 -7.57 -7.06
N ILE A 58 -15.15 -8.74 -6.52
CA ILE A 58 -16.03 -9.73 -7.19
C ILE A 58 -17.39 -9.15 -7.55
N ARG A 59 -18.01 -8.39 -6.63
CA ARG A 59 -19.33 -7.77 -6.86
C ARG A 59 -19.35 -6.89 -8.12
N GLN A 60 -18.24 -6.17 -8.38
CA GLN A 60 -18.18 -5.13 -9.42
C GLN A 60 -17.46 -5.58 -10.70
N TYR A 61 -16.71 -6.69 -10.64
CA TYR A 61 -15.79 -7.09 -11.71
C TYR A 61 -16.50 -7.44 -13.02
N THR A 62 -17.59 -8.20 -12.91
CA THR A 62 -18.44 -8.59 -14.06
C THR A 62 -19.88 -8.17 -13.83
N PRO A 63 -20.70 -8.12 -14.88
CA PRO A 63 -22.16 -7.90 -14.73
C PRO A 63 -22.80 -8.90 -13.76
N GLU A 64 -22.37 -10.17 -13.79
CA GLU A 64 -22.86 -11.22 -12.90
C GLU A 64 -22.41 -11.02 -11.46
N GLY A 65 -21.16 -10.56 -11.25
CA GLY A 65 -20.55 -10.38 -9.94
C GLY A 65 -20.34 -11.69 -9.20
N SER A 66 -19.94 -12.75 -9.91
CA SER A 66 -19.80 -14.10 -9.36
C SER A 66 -18.41 -14.67 -9.56
N PHE A 67 -18.03 -15.70 -8.75
CA PHE A 67 -16.75 -16.41 -8.90
C PHE A 67 -16.62 -17.07 -10.26
N ASN A 68 -17.67 -17.69 -10.76
CA ASN A 68 -17.66 -18.36 -12.07
C ASN A 68 -17.43 -17.37 -13.21
N ALA A 69 -18.04 -16.20 -13.15
CA ALA A 69 -17.83 -15.15 -14.15
C ALA A 69 -16.41 -14.58 -14.04
N PHE A 70 -15.93 -14.29 -12.83
CA PHE A 70 -14.57 -13.81 -12.60
C PHE A 70 -13.51 -14.82 -13.06
N ALA A 71 -13.71 -16.12 -12.81
CA ALA A 71 -12.77 -17.16 -13.18
C ALA A 71 -12.42 -17.17 -14.68
N THR A 72 -13.35 -16.73 -15.54
CA THR A 72 -13.10 -16.61 -17.00
C THR A 72 -12.02 -15.56 -17.34
N HIS A 73 -11.74 -14.63 -16.42
CA HIS A 73 -10.72 -13.57 -16.58
C HIS A 73 -9.34 -13.96 -16.03
N LEU A 74 -9.21 -15.07 -15.29
CA LEU A 74 -7.92 -15.52 -14.72
C LEU A 74 -6.81 -15.67 -15.76
N PRO A 75 -7.05 -16.28 -16.96
CA PRO A 75 -6.04 -16.36 -18.01
C PRO A 75 -5.56 -14.97 -18.49
N ARG A 76 -6.45 -13.98 -18.61
CA ARG A 76 -6.10 -12.62 -18.98
C ARG A 76 -5.19 -11.99 -17.92
N LEU A 77 -5.57 -12.07 -16.64
CA LEU A 77 -4.78 -11.53 -15.53
C LEU A 77 -3.40 -12.17 -15.46
N LYS A 78 -3.30 -13.49 -15.63
CA LYS A 78 -2.01 -14.19 -15.70
C LYS A 78 -1.17 -13.72 -16.89
N ASN A 79 -1.77 -13.55 -18.06
CA ASN A 79 -1.08 -13.04 -19.25
C ASN A 79 -0.66 -11.56 -19.09
N MET A 80 -1.37 -10.79 -18.31
CA MET A 80 -0.96 -9.42 -17.95
C MET A 80 0.26 -9.41 -17.01
N GLY A 81 0.50 -10.50 -16.29
CA GLY A 81 1.61 -10.64 -15.35
C GLY A 81 1.21 -10.54 -13.88
N VAL A 82 -0.05 -10.74 -13.54
CA VAL A 82 -0.50 -10.80 -12.14
C VAL A 82 0.03 -12.05 -11.44
N ASP A 83 0.41 -11.91 -10.16
CA ASP A 83 0.89 -13.01 -9.32
C ASP A 83 -0.05 -13.32 -8.16
N ILE A 84 -0.52 -12.30 -7.44
CA ILE A 84 -1.38 -12.45 -6.27
C ILE A 84 -2.74 -11.82 -6.57
N LEU A 85 -3.81 -12.57 -6.36
CA LEU A 85 -5.18 -12.07 -6.32
C LEU A 85 -5.55 -11.82 -4.85
N TRP A 86 -5.78 -10.57 -4.49
CA TRP A 86 -6.40 -10.21 -3.23
C TRP A 86 -7.90 -10.02 -3.48
N LEU A 87 -8.69 -10.96 -3.00
CA LEU A 87 -10.15 -10.86 -3.07
C LEU A 87 -10.66 -10.02 -1.91
N MET A 88 -11.36 -8.92 -2.20
CA MET A 88 -12.14 -8.18 -1.20
C MET A 88 -13.09 -9.15 -0.47
N PRO A 89 -13.63 -8.81 0.72
CA PRO A 89 -14.33 -9.79 1.55
C PRO A 89 -15.40 -10.56 0.77
N ILE A 90 -15.30 -11.89 0.83
CA ILE A 90 -16.17 -12.84 0.11
C ILE A 90 -17.25 -13.46 0.99
N PHE A 91 -17.35 -13.00 2.23
CA PHE A 91 -18.24 -13.51 3.27
C PHE A 91 -19.66 -12.96 3.13
N PRO A 92 -20.69 -13.62 3.69
CA PRO A 92 -22.02 -13.09 3.72
C PRO A 92 -22.07 -11.75 4.45
N VAL A 93 -22.82 -10.80 3.89
CA VAL A 93 -22.95 -9.45 4.45
C VAL A 93 -24.15 -9.42 5.41
N SER A 94 -23.98 -8.81 6.58
CA SER A 94 -25.04 -8.61 7.56
C SER A 94 -26.21 -7.81 6.98
N GLU A 95 -27.43 -8.28 7.22
CA GLU A 95 -28.66 -7.54 6.90
C GLU A 95 -29.03 -6.55 8.00
N GLU A 96 -28.67 -6.86 9.23
CA GLU A 96 -28.94 -5.99 10.37
C GLU A 96 -28.09 -4.73 10.31
N ARG A 97 -28.73 -3.58 10.41
CA ARG A 97 -28.11 -2.23 10.31
C ARG A 97 -27.38 -1.97 8.99
N ARG A 98 -27.76 -2.67 7.92
CA ARG A 98 -27.15 -2.56 6.60
C ARG A 98 -27.22 -1.12 6.06
N LYS A 99 -26.12 -0.63 5.50
CA LYS A 99 -26.05 0.59 4.71
C LYS A 99 -26.25 0.28 3.22
N GLY A 100 -27.04 1.08 2.50
CA GLY A 100 -27.35 0.82 1.09
C GLY A 100 -28.18 -0.45 0.87
N THR A 101 -28.26 -0.91 -0.37
CA THR A 101 -29.09 -2.10 -0.71
C THR A 101 -28.35 -3.41 -0.47
N LEU A 102 -27.05 -3.48 -0.78
CA LEU A 102 -26.25 -4.71 -0.65
C LEU A 102 -25.30 -4.71 0.57
N GLY A 103 -25.13 -3.57 1.21
CA GLY A 103 -24.29 -3.43 2.40
C GLY A 103 -22.80 -3.41 2.13
N SER A 104 -22.05 -3.16 3.21
CA SER A 104 -20.59 -3.19 3.21
C SER A 104 -20.09 -4.62 3.14
N TYR A 105 -19.10 -4.89 2.29
CA TYR A 105 -18.34 -6.15 2.27
C TYR A 105 -17.74 -6.48 3.63
N TYR A 106 -17.42 -5.44 4.41
CA TYR A 106 -16.76 -5.53 5.72
C TYR A 106 -17.74 -5.77 6.88
N ALA A 107 -19.07 -5.72 6.64
CA ALA A 107 -20.07 -6.10 7.63
C ALA A 107 -20.32 -7.63 7.61
N VAL A 108 -19.30 -8.41 7.94
CA VAL A 108 -19.29 -9.88 7.85
C VAL A 108 -20.26 -10.50 8.83
N SER A 109 -21.12 -11.42 8.37
CA SER A 109 -22.07 -12.16 9.21
C SER A 109 -21.67 -13.60 9.51
N ASP A 110 -20.72 -14.17 8.78
CA ASP A 110 -20.12 -15.50 9.04
C ASP A 110 -18.77 -15.62 8.34
N PHE A 111 -17.71 -15.90 9.10
CA PHE A 111 -16.35 -16.01 8.56
C PHE A 111 -16.07 -17.33 7.80
N ARG A 112 -16.97 -18.33 7.84
CA ARG A 112 -16.76 -19.64 7.18
C ARG A 112 -17.68 -19.87 5.99
N GLN A 113 -18.55 -18.92 5.69
CA GLN A 113 -19.49 -19.03 4.58
C GLN A 113 -19.07 -18.12 3.42
N ILE A 114 -19.60 -18.44 2.25
CA ILE A 114 -19.49 -17.61 1.05
C ILE A 114 -20.73 -16.72 0.92
N ASN A 115 -20.52 -15.47 0.53
CA ASN A 115 -21.62 -14.58 0.14
C ASN A 115 -22.40 -15.21 -1.01
N PRO A 116 -23.70 -15.51 -0.83
CA PRO A 116 -24.51 -16.15 -1.86
C PRO A 116 -24.65 -15.32 -3.14
N GLU A 117 -24.37 -14.00 -3.09
CA GLU A 117 -24.30 -13.16 -4.29
C GLU A 117 -23.16 -13.59 -5.24
N PHE A 118 -22.07 -14.17 -4.70
CA PHE A 118 -20.89 -14.54 -5.48
C PHE A 118 -20.89 -15.99 -5.94
N GLY A 119 -21.75 -16.84 -5.37
CA GLY A 119 -21.85 -18.24 -5.65
C GLY A 119 -21.79 -19.12 -4.41
N THR A 120 -21.31 -20.35 -4.56
CA THR A 120 -21.18 -21.34 -3.50
C THR A 120 -19.72 -21.55 -3.09
N MET A 121 -19.48 -22.33 -2.03
CA MET A 121 -18.13 -22.76 -1.64
C MET A 121 -17.47 -23.61 -2.75
N GLU A 122 -18.25 -24.41 -3.48
CA GLU A 122 -17.79 -25.19 -4.62
C GLU A 122 -17.35 -24.31 -5.77
N ASP A 123 -18.10 -23.24 -6.07
CA ASP A 123 -17.71 -22.25 -7.10
C ASP A 123 -16.42 -21.53 -6.72
N PHE A 124 -16.29 -21.15 -5.44
CA PHE A 124 -15.06 -20.53 -4.93
C PHE A 124 -13.86 -21.48 -5.05
N ARG A 125 -14.01 -22.74 -4.63
CA ARG A 125 -12.94 -23.76 -4.75
C ARG A 125 -12.54 -23.98 -6.20
N ALA A 126 -13.50 -24.09 -7.12
CA ALA A 126 -13.21 -24.24 -8.53
C ALA A 126 -12.42 -23.04 -9.11
N MET A 127 -12.77 -21.82 -8.72
CA MET A 127 -12.01 -20.61 -9.09
C MET A 127 -10.60 -20.61 -8.46
N LEU A 128 -10.45 -21.00 -7.20
CA LEU A 128 -9.17 -21.10 -6.49
C LEU A 128 -8.25 -22.14 -7.16
N ASP A 129 -8.77 -23.33 -7.47
CA ASP A 129 -8.03 -24.39 -8.14
C ASP A 129 -7.54 -23.94 -9.52
N GLU A 130 -8.39 -23.23 -10.28
CA GLU A 130 -8.00 -22.68 -11.58
C GLU A 130 -6.93 -21.58 -11.43
N ALA A 131 -7.06 -20.69 -10.43
CA ALA A 131 -6.04 -19.71 -10.14
C ALA A 131 -4.69 -20.36 -9.82
N HIS A 132 -4.68 -21.39 -8.95
CA HIS A 132 -3.47 -22.13 -8.62
C HIS A 132 -2.91 -22.89 -9.83
N ARG A 133 -3.76 -23.49 -10.67
CA ARG A 133 -3.34 -24.15 -11.91
C ARG A 133 -2.63 -23.19 -12.87
N LEU A 134 -3.04 -21.94 -12.89
CA LEU A 134 -2.38 -20.87 -13.68
C LEU A 134 -1.13 -20.30 -12.99
N GLY A 135 -0.83 -20.74 -11.75
CA GLY A 135 0.30 -20.23 -10.96
C GLY A 135 0.03 -18.84 -10.36
N LEU A 136 -1.24 -18.51 -10.13
CA LEU A 136 -1.65 -17.37 -9.33
C LEU A 136 -1.75 -17.78 -7.86
N ARG A 137 -1.51 -16.84 -6.94
CA ARG A 137 -1.79 -16.98 -5.52
C ARG A 137 -3.06 -16.23 -5.16
N VAL A 138 -3.80 -16.71 -4.16
CA VAL A 138 -5.06 -16.10 -3.73
C VAL A 138 -4.99 -15.82 -2.25
N ILE A 139 -5.17 -14.54 -1.88
CA ILE A 139 -5.33 -14.11 -0.49
C ILE A 139 -6.72 -13.54 -0.29
N LEU A 140 -7.27 -13.73 0.92
CA LEU A 140 -8.57 -13.19 1.29
C LEU A 140 -8.43 -11.91 2.09
N ASP A 141 -9.36 -11.00 1.87
CA ASP A 141 -9.57 -9.89 2.79
C ASP A 141 -10.17 -10.43 4.09
N TRP A 142 -9.48 -10.22 5.18
CA TRP A 142 -9.88 -10.67 6.51
C TRP A 142 -10.25 -9.48 7.38
N VAL A 143 -11.42 -9.51 7.99
CA VAL A 143 -11.96 -8.40 8.79
C VAL A 143 -11.86 -8.74 10.28
N PRO A 144 -10.72 -8.49 10.96
CA PRO A 144 -10.53 -8.94 12.33
C PRO A 144 -11.05 -7.96 13.37
N ASN A 145 -11.21 -6.68 13.05
CA ASN A 145 -11.54 -5.64 14.02
C ASN A 145 -13.02 -5.67 14.46
N HIS A 146 -13.92 -6.11 13.59
CA HIS A 146 -15.36 -6.02 13.79
C HIS A 146 -16.11 -7.10 13.00
N THR A 147 -17.40 -7.24 13.28
CA THR A 147 -18.33 -8.05 12.46
C THR A 147 -19.57 -7.23 12.11
N GLY A 148 -20.37 -7.70 11.17
CA GLY A 148 -21.72 -7.18 10.98
C GLY A 148 -22.62 -7.53 12.18
N TRP A 149 -23.67 -6.76 12.42
CA TRP A 149 -24.60 -6.96 13.54
C TRP A 149 -25.40 -8.27 13.44
N GLY A 150 -25.51 -8.87 12.26
CA GLY A 150 -26.14 -10.17 12.05
C GLY A 150 -25.22 -11.37 12.26
N HIS A 151 -23.95 -11.18 12.70
CA HIS A 151 -23.03 -12.27 12.96
C HIS A 151 -23.53 -13.18 14.08
N THR A 152 -23.33 -14.51 13.94
CA THR A 152 -23.81 -15.49 14.93
C THR A 152 -23.29 -15.21 16.33
N TRP A 153 -22.05 -14.74 16.46
CA TRP A 153 -21.42 -14.41 17.72
C TRP A 153 -22.17 -13.33 18.52
N ILE A 154 -22.91 -12.41 17.86
CA ILE A 154 -23.71 -11.38 18.56
C ILE A 154 -24.69 -12.01 19.55
N LYS A 155 -25.29 -13.15 19.17
CA LYS A 155 -26.28 -13.86 19.99
C LYS A 155 -25.70 -14.95 20.87
N GLU A 156 -24.72 -15.68 20.31
CA GLU A 156 -24.15 -16.86 20.97
C GLU A 156 -23.02 -16.49 21.96
N HIS A 157 -22.29 -15.42 21.67
CA HIS A 157 -21.10 -14.97 22.40
C HIS A 157 -21.05 -13.44 22.50
N PRO A 158 -22.04 -12.78 23.15
CA PRO A 158 -22.02 -11.31 23.29
C PRO A 158 -20.79 -10.78 24.02
N GLU A 159 -20.12 -11.62 24.83
CA GLU A 159 -18.86 -11.32 25.51
C GLU A 159 -17.65 -11.22 24.57
N TYR A 160 -17.79 -11.63 23.29
CA TYR A 160 -16.78 -11.44 22.27
C TYR A 160 -16.71 -10.00 21.75
N TYR A 161 -17.68 -9.18 22.13
CA TYR A 161 -17.79 -7.80 21.65
C TYR A 161 -17.50 -6.79 22.74
N THR A 162 -16.99 -5.65 22.34
CA THR A 162 -16.84 -4.50 23.23
C THR A 162 -18.20 -3.98 23.65
N GLN A 163 -18.37 -3.80 24.96
CA GLN A 163 -19.63 -3.36 25.56
C GLN A 163 -19.45 -2.04 26.31
N ASN A 164 -20.45 -1.18 26.23
CA ASN A 164 -20.52 0.02 27.03
C ASN A 164 -20.85 -0.29 28.52
N LYS A 165 -20.90 0.73 29.37
CA LYS A 165 -21.20 0.57 30.81
C LYS A 165 -22.60 0.01 31.10
N ALA A 166 -23.51 0.07 30.11
CA ALA A 166 -24.85 -0.51 30.24
C ALA A 166 -24.89 -1.98 29.79
N GLY A 167 -23.79 -2.54 29.32
CA GLY A 167 -23.70 -3.90 28.81
C GLY A 167 -24.19 -4.02 27.36
N GLU A 168 -24.31 -2.93 26.63
CA GLU A 168 -24.71 -2.93 25.23
C GLU A 168 -23.48 -3.01 24.32
N ILE A 169 -23.52 -3.87 23.31
CA ILE A 169 -22.49 -3.97 22.27
C ILE A 169 -22.43 -2.65 21.50
N VAL A 170 -21.23 -2.18 21.18
CA VAL A 170 -20.97 -0.91 20.49
C VAL A 170 -20.36 -1.14 19.11
N ASP A 171 -20.47 -0.15 18.25
CA ASP A 171 -19.68 -0.03 17.02
C ASP A 171 -18.22 0.37 17.34
N PRO A 172 -17.27 0.20 16.38
CA PRO A 172 -15.87 0.52 16.61
C PRO A 172 -15.67 1.94 17.12
N ILE A 173 -14.83 2.07 18.15
CA ILE A 173 -14.51 3.33 18.81
C ILE A 173 -13.03 3.66 18.67
N ASP A 174 -12.71 4.94 18.59
CA ASP A 174 -11.32 5.40 18.68
C ASP A 174 -10.79 5.13 20.09
N PRO A 175 -9.75 4.30 20.26
CA PRO A 175 -9.23 3.94 21.57
C PRO A 175 -8.63 5.13 22.33
N LYS A 176 -8.32 6.24 21.66
CA LYS A 176 -7.73 7.45 22.27
C LYS A 176 -8.80 8.39 22.79
N THR A 177 -9.90 8.54 22.04
CA THR A 177 -10.97 9.50 22.38
C THR A 177 -12.18 8.82 23.00
N GLY A 178 -12.40 7.53 22.76
CA GLY A 178 -13.59 6.78 23.13
C GLY A 178 -14.83 7.13 22.29
N GLU A 179 -14.66 7.89 21.21
CA GLU A 179 -15.74 8.26 20.31
C GLU A 179 -15.90 7.22 19.19
N SER A 180 -17.14 7.00 18.75
CA SER A 180 -17.43 6.12 17.61
C SER A 180 -16.82 6.66 16.33
N TRP A 181 -16.25 5.78 15.52
CA TRP A 181 -15.82 6.12 14.16
C TRP A 181 -16.99 6.30 13.18
N GLY A 182 -18.23 6.07 13.63
CA GLY A 182 -19.42 6.17 12.80
C GLY A 182 -19.66 4.97 11.88
N TRP A 183 -19.00 3.86 12.13
CA TRP A 183 -19.20 2.60 11.41
C TRP A 183 -20.37 1.83 12.01
N THR A 184 -21.55 2.44 11.97
CA THR A 184 -22.76 1.97 12.69
C THR A 184 -23.36 0.66 12.17
N ASP A 185 -22.88 0.16 11.04
CA ASP A 185 -23.28 -1.11 10.41
C ASP A 185 -22.46 -2.32 10.88
N VAL A 186 -21.47 -2.09 11.76
CA VAL A 186 -20.60 -3.14 12.31
C VAL A 186 -20.49 -3.04 13.84
N ALA A 187 -20.11 -4.15 14.50
CA ALA A 187 -19.95 -4.29 15.94
C ALA A 187 -18.50 -4.59 16.30
N ASP A 188 -17.97 -3.89 17.28
CA ASP A 188 -16.56 -3.94 17.69
C ASP A 188 -16.23 -5.23 18.46
N LEU A 189 -15.10 -5.88 18.10
CA LEU A 189 -14.65 -7.11 18.74
C LEU A 189 -13.74 -6.81 19.95
N ASN A 190 -14.00 -7.54 21.06
CA ASN A 190 -13.26 -7.41 22.30
C ASN A 190 -12.02 -8.31 22.31
N TYR A 191 -10.86 -7.75 22.04
CA TYR A 191 -9.58 -8.46 22.04
C TYR A 191 -9.04 -8.81 23.43
N ASP A 192 -9.66 -8.34 24.51
CA ASP A 192 -9.37 -8.83 25.88
C ASP A 192 -9.96 -10.21 26.12
N ASN A 193 -10.91 -10.66 25.31
CA ASN A 193 -11.53 -11.98 25.41
C ASN A 193 -10.68 -13.05 24.71
N ALA A 194 -10.09 -13.96 25.51
CA ALA A 194 -9.20 -15.00 24.99
C ALA A 194 -9.92 -16.05 24.12
N ASP A 195 -11.21 -16.29 24.34
CA ASP A 195 -11.96 -17.27 23.55
C ASP A 195 -12.39 -16.68 22.19
N MET A 196 -12.70 -15.38 22.13
CA MET A 196 -12.86 -14.65 20.87
C MET A 196 -11.59 -14.74 20.02
N ARG A 197 -10.40 -14.47 20.59
CA ARG A 197 -9.12 -14.60 19.88
C ARG A 197 -8.91 -16.01 19.30
N LYS A 198 -9.24 -17.05 20.07
CA LYS A 198 -9.15 -18.46 19.59
C LYS A 198 -10.12 -18.75 18.46
N ALA A 199 -11.36 -18.25 18.58
CA ALA A 199 -12.37 -18.41 17.53
C ALA A 199 -11.92 -17.73 16.24
N MET A 200 -11.43 -16.49 16.30
CA MET A 200 -10.90 -15.75 15.15
C MET A 200 -9.74 -16.49 14.47
N ILE A 201 -8.75 -16.98 15.25
CA ILE A 201 -7.64 -17.78 14.68
C ILE A 201 -8.16 -19.09 14.10
N GLY A 202 -9.15 -19.73 14.72
CA GLY A 202 -9.78 -20.94 14.23
C GLY A 202 -10.46 -20.77 12.88
N ASP A 203 -11.08 -19.61 12.65
CA ASP A 203 -11.70 -19.28 11.38
C ASP A 203 -10.66 -18.98 10.29
N MET A 204 -9.57 -18.29 10.62
CA MET A 204 -8.44 -18.13 9.69
C MET A 204 -7.80 -19.47 9.31
N LEU A 205 -7.62 -20.37 10.28
CA LEU A 205 -7.06 -21.70 10.05
C LEU A 205 -7.95 -22.58 9.17
N PHE A 206 -9.28 -22.42 9.22
CA PHE A 206 -10.20 -23.10 8.31
C PHE A 206 -9.89 -22.76 6.84
N TRP A 207 -9.70 -21.47 6.51
CA TRP A 207 -9.39 -21.04 5.15
C TRP A 207 -8.02 -21.53 4.67
N ILE A 208 -7.05 -21.64 5.56
CA ILE A 208 -5.72 -22.14 5.23
C ILE A 208 -5.73 -23.67 5.05
N LYS A 209 -6.34 -24.42 5.98
CA LYS A 209 -6.22 -25.89 6.04
C LYS A 209 -7.25 -26.61 5.17
N GLU A 210 -8.51 -26.13 5.22
CA GLU A 210 -9.64 -26.83 4.60
C GLU A 210 -9.94 -26.28 3.19
N VAL A 211 -9.63 -24.99 2.96
CA VAL A 211 -9.93 -24.35 1.69
C VAL A 211 -8.66 -24.18 0.85
N GLY A 212 -7.53 -23.81 1.45
CA GLY A 212 -6.24 -23.81 0.78
C GLY A 212 -5.81 -22.46 0.21
N VAL A 213 -6.31 -21.34 0.76
CA VAL A 213 -5.86 -19.99 0.36
C VAL A 213 -4.40 -19.73 0.74
N ASP A 214 -3.75 -18.75 0.10
CA ASP A 214 -2.32 -18.50 0.27
C ASP A 214 -2.01 -17.48 1.36
N GLY A 215 -3.01 -16.83 1.91
CA GLY A 215 -2.84 -15.84 2.97
C GLY A 215 -3.99 -14.88 3.12
N PHE A 216 -3.70 -13.75 3.76
CA PHE A 216 -4.70 -12.74 4.09
C PHE A 216 -4.19 -11.31 3.89
N ARG A 217 -5.07 -10.42 3.46
CA ARG A 217 -5.01 -8.98 3.74
C ARG A 217 -5.87 -8.74 4.96
N CYS A 218 -5.31 -8.16 6.00
CA CYS A 218 -6.03 -7.92 7.24
C CYS A 218 -6.48 -6.47 7.33
N ASP A 219 -7.80 -6.30 7.31
CA ASP A 219 -8.51 -5.04 7.41
C ASP A 219 -8.26 -4.38 8.77
N VAL A 220 -8.05 -3.06 8.77
CA VAL A 220 -7.82 -2.26 10.01
C VAL A 220 -6.83 -2.92 10.97
N ALA A 221 -5.80 -3.58 10.44
CA ALA A 221 -4.85 -4.38 11.22
C ALA A 221 -4.12 -3.59 12.32
N GLY A 222 -4.04 -2.25 12.16
CA GLY A 222 -3.40 -1.37 13.15
C GLY A 222 -4.18 -1.20 14.44
N GLU A 223 -5.46 -1.51 14.46
CA GLU A 223 -6.32 -1.43 15.66
C GLU A 223 -6.44 -2.76 16.39
N VAL A 224 -5.91 -3.84 15.79
CA VAL A 224 -5.85 -5.17 16.41
C VAL A 224 -4.52 -5.33 17.15
N PRO A 225 -4.51 -5.82 18.42
CA PRO A 225 -3.30 -5.89 19.25
C PRO A 225 -2.15 -6.69 18.63
N ASP A 226 -0.92 -6.21 18.77
CA ASP A 226 0.29 -6.86 18.25
C ASP A 226 0.49 -8.28 18.80
N ASP A 227 0.13 -8.54 20.06
CA ASP A 227 0.23 -9.86 20.68
C ASP A 227 -0.74 -10.87 20.06
N PHE A 228 -1.94 -10.42 19.61
CA PHE A 228 -2.83 -11.27 18.82
C PHE A 228 -2.17 -11.64 17.49
N TRP A 229 -1.60 -10.67 16.76
CA TRP A 229 -0.93 -10.94 15.49
C TRP A 229 0.25 -11.89 15.63
N LYS A 230 1.02 -11.76 16.72
CA LYS A 230 2.09 -12.69 17.05
C LYS A 230 1.58 -14.13 17.17
N ASP A 231 0.51 -14.33 17.94
CA ASP A 231 -0.07 -15.66 18.19
C ASP A 231 -0.75 -16.22 16.94
N ALA A 232 -1.53 -15.40 16.23
CA ALA A 232 -2.24 -15.80 15.01
C ALA A 232 -1.26 -16.21 13.93
N THR A 233 -0.28 -15.35 13.61
CA THR A 233 0.66 -15.63 12.51
C THR A 233 1.58 -16.80 12.82
N ALA A 234 1.92 -17.05 14.09
CA ALA A 234 2.68 -18.23 14.48
C ALA A 234 1.90 -19.53 14.21
N GLN A 235 0.60 -19.58 14.57
CA GLN A 235 -0.25 -20.76 14.35
C GLN A 235 -0.56 -20.96 12.85
N LEU A 236 -0.83 -19.87 12.12
CA LEU A 236 -1.08 -19.92 10.68
C LEU A 236 0.15 -20.43 9.91
N ARG A 237 1.38 -19.97 10.26
CA ARG A 237 2.62 -20.46 9.64
C ARG A 237 2.96 -21.90 9.99
N GLN A 238 2.52 -22.41 11.14
CA GLN A 238 2.61 -23.86 11.41
C GLN A 238 1.73 -24.68 10.45
N ALA A 239 0.59 -24.13 10.03
CA ALA A 239 -0.29 -24.78 9.06
C ALA A 239 0.20 -24.59 7.62
N LYS A 240 0.75 -23.43 7.27
CA LYS A 240 1.25 -23.07 5.93
C LYS A 240 2.51 -22.22 6.08
N SER A 241 3.67 -22.84 5.93
CA SER A 241 4.99 -22.18 6.17
C SER A 241 5.29 -21.03 5.19
N ASP A 242 4.69 -21.03 4.01
CA ASP A 242 4.82 -20.01 2.97
C ASP A 242 3.62 -19.03 2.94
N LEU A 243 2.93 -18.89 4.06
CA LEU A 243 1.80 -17.97 4.25
C LEU A 243 2.20 -16.52 3.93
N PHE A 244 1.35 -15.83 3.18
CA PHE A 244 1.49 -14.41 2.89
C PHE A 244 0.50 -13.57 3.72
N MET A 245 1.02 -12.54 4.41
CA MET A 245 0.21 -11.65 5.25
C MET A 245 0.47 -10.20 4.85
N LEU A 246 -0.61 -9.47 4.54
CA LEU A 246 -0.64 -8.04 4.26
C LEU A 246 -1.45 -7.33 5.34
N ALA A 247 -0.86 -6.34 6.01
CA ALA A 247 -1.55 -5.49 6.98
C ALA A 247 -2.05 -4.20 6.34
N GLU A 248 -3.32 -3.87 6.54
CA GLU A 248 -3.80 -2.51 6.33
C GLU A 248 -3.40 -1.65 7.53
N ALA A 249 -2.18 -1.21 7.52
CA ALA A 249 -1.56 -0.35 8.53
C ALA A 249 -0.18 0.12 8.08
N GLU A 250 0.28 1.24 8.60
CA GLU A 250 1.69 1.64 8.62
C GLU A 250 2.22 1.58 10.05
N HIS A 251 2.19 0.37 10.63
CA HIS A 251 2.62 0.10 12.00
C HIS A 251 3.95 -0.68 12.01
N PRO A 252 5.08 -0.07 12.45
CA PRO A 252 6.40 -0.69 12.33
C PRO A 252 6.53 -2.08 12.98
N PRO A 253 5.96 -2.38 14.17
CA PRO A 253 6.02 -3.71 14.76
C PRO A 253 5.48 -4.82 13.85
N HIS A 254 4.43 -4.58 13.08
CA HIS A 254 3.87 -5.57 12.15
C HIS A 254 4.92 -6.17 11.21
N ARG A 255 5.82 -5.34 10.68
CA ARG A 255 6.88 -5.77 9.77
C ARG A 255 8.18 -6.10 10.50
N ASN A 256 8.61 -5.27 11.44
CA ASN A 256 9.89 -5.42 12.12
C ASN A 256 9.95 -6.69 12.97
N ASP A 257 8.83 -7.08 13.58
CA ASP A 257 8.68 -8.32 14.36
C ASP A 257 8.23 -9.52 13.51
N ALA A 258 8.17 -9.33 12.19
CA ALA A 258 7.88 -10.37 11.20
C ALA A 258 6.49 -11.03 11.37
N HIS A 259 5.48 -10.29 11.79
CA HIS A 259 4.10 -10.75 11.76
C HIS A 259 3.54 -10.70 10.33
N PHE A 260 3.82 -9.63 9.61
CA PHE A 260 3.40 -9.41 8.23
C PHE A 260 4.59 -9.29 7.28
N ALA A 261 4.44 -9.83 6.07
CA ALA A 261 5.40 -9.64 4.98
C ALA A 261 5.35 -8.22 4.43
N MET A 262 4.13 -7.69 4.33
CA MET A 262 3.80 -6.44 3.68
C MET A 262 2.82 -5.63 4.53
N SER A 263 2.96 -4.31 4.47
CA SER A 263 2.01 -3.33 5.01
C SER A 263 1.62 -2.33 3.93
N TYR A 264 0.52 -1.62 4.12
CA TYR A 264 0.15 -0.53 3.21
C TYR A 264 1.22 0.56 3.17
N GLY A 265 1.35 1.23 2.02
CA GLY A 265 2.17 2.42 1.82
C GLY A 265 1.32 3.69 1.77
N TRP A 266 0.48 3.92 2.78
CA TRP A 266 -0.40 5.08 2.85
C TRP A 266 0.34 6.40 2.76
N SER A 267 1.44 6.55 3.50
CA SER A 267 2.24 7.77 3.51
C SER A 267 2.83 8.08 2.13
N PHE A 268 3.24 7.05 1.38
CA PHE A 268 3.73 7.25 0.02
C PHE A 268 2.61 7.53 -0.97
N HIS A 269 1.47 6.87 -0.81
CA HIS A 269 0.27 7.16 -1.59
C HIS A 269 -0.18 8.61 -1.42
N HIS A 270 -0.25 9.11 -0.17
CA HIS A 270 -0.57 10.51 0.11
C HIS A 270 0.45 11.46 -0.51
N LEU A 271 1.76 11.17 -0.36
CA LEU A 271 2.82 11.96 -0.97
C LEU A 271 2.67 12.07 -2.50
N MET A 272 2.36 10.97 -3.19
CA MET A 272 2.12 10.98 -4.64
C MET A 272 0.93 11.87 -5.02
N ASN A 273 -0.17 11.82 -4.26
CA ASN A 273 -1.33 12.71 -4.46
C ASN A 273 -0.98 14.17 -4.20
N GLU A 274 -0.22 14.49 -3.15
CA GLU A 274 0.23 15.84 -2.82
C GLU A 274 1.19 16.41 -3.89
N ILE A 275 2.07 15.58 -4.45
CA ILE A 275 2.94 15.97 -5.57
C ILE A 275 2.09 16.25 -6.82
N ALA A 276 1.13 15.40 -7.15
CA ALA A 276 0.26 15.59 -8.31
C ALA A 276 -0.57 16.88 -8.21
N LYS A 277 -0.95 17.29 -7.00
CA LYS A 277 -1.65 18.55 -6.70
C LYS A 277 -0.71 19.77 -6.60
N GLY A 278 0.60 19.58 -6.60
CA GLY A 278 1.59 20.66 -6.43
C GLY A 278 1.76 21.13 -4.98
N GLU A 279 1.24 20.40 -4.00
CA GLU A 279 1.38 20.67 -2.56
C GLU A 279 2.75 20.21 -2.02
N LYS A 280 3.33 19.20 -2.66
CA LYS A 280 4.68 18.65 -2.48
C LYS A 280 5.41 18.60 -3.82
N ASN A 281 6.64 18.12 -3.80
CA ASN A 281 7.49 18.12 -4.99
C ASN A 281 8.44 16.89 -5.01
N ALA A 282 9.18 16.72 -6.10
CA ALA A 282 10.05 15.55 -6.31
C ALA A 282 11.09 15.32 -5.19
N SER A 283 11.58 16.39 -4.52
CA SER A 283 12.57 16.22 -3.44
C SER A 283 11.97 15.61 -2.17
N ASP A 284 10.66 15.68 -1.97
CA ASP A 284 9.99 15.08 -0.81
C ASP A 284 10.03 13.55 -0.86
N VAL A 285 10.19 12.94 -2.04
CA VAL A 285 10.36 11.49 -2.19
C VAL A 285 11.65 10.99 -1.50
N ALA A 286 12.75 11.73 -1.60
CA ALA A 286 14.00 11.39 -0.93
C ALA A 286 13.89 11.53 0.60
N VAL A 287 13.14 12.53 1.06
CA VAL A 287 12.84 12.73 2.49
C VAL A 287 12.02 11.56 3.01
N TRP A 288 10.93 11.21 2.30
CA TRP A 288 10.08 10.07 2.65
C TRP A 288 10.89 8.77 2.76
N LEU A 289 11.75 8.46 1.78
CA LEU A 289 12.57 7.25 1.80
C LEU A 289 13.47 7.18 3.06
N THR A 290 14.05 8.31 3.45
CA THR A 290 14.90 8.38 4.64
C THR A 290 14.12 8.15 5.92
N GLU A 291 12.96 8.76 6.05
CA GLU A 291 12.08 8.62 7.20
C GLU A 291 11.47 7.21 7.30
N ASP A 292 11.09 6.64 6.17
CA ASP A 292 10.57 5.27 6.08
C ASP A 292 11.60 4.25 6.56
N ARG A 293 12.84 4.33 6.04
CA ARG A 293 13.92 3.43 6.43
C ARG A 293 14.32 3.55 7.90
N ALA A 294 14.07 4.69 8.53
CA ALA A 294 14.28 4.86 9.97
C ALA A 294 13.24 4.08 10.81
N LYS A 295 12.03 3.87 10.28
CA LYS A 295 10.91 3.21 10.96
C LYS A 295 10.81 1.72 10.60
N PHE A 296 10.92 1.40 9.32
CA PHE A 296 10.70 0.05 8.78
C PHE A 296 12.02 -0.56 8.30
N ARG A 297 12.43 -1.65 8.95
CA ARG A 297 13.69 -2.35 8.65
C ARG A 297 13.49 -3.62 7.84
N LYS A 298 12.31 -4.24 7.91
CA LYS A 298 12.01 -5.53 7.27
C LYS A 298 10.73 -5.46 6.46
N GLY A 299 10.52 -6.46 5.60
CA GLY A 299 9.36 -6.52 4.73
C GLY A 299 9.34 -5.36 3.73
N TYR A 300 8.15 -5.03 3.24
CA TYR A 300 7.98 -3.98 2.23
C TYR A 300 6.57 -3.40 2.27
N HIS A 301 6.40 -2.25 1.63
CA HIS A 301 5.09 -1.63 1.45
C HIS A 301 4.36 -2.18 0.22
N MET A 302 3.03 -2.23 0.30
CA MET A 302 2.17 -2.25 -0.86
C MET A 302 2.07 -0.83 -1.40
N GLN A 303 2.48 -0.64 -2.65
CA GLN A 303 2.46 0.66 -3.31
C GLN A 303 1.30 0.74 -4.31
N PHE A 304 0.53 1.81 -4.26
CA PHE A 304 -0.66 1.95 -5.06
C PHE A 304 -1.00 3.40 -5.36
N ILE A 305 -1.67 3.64 -6.48
CA ILE A 305 -2.24 4.95 -6.82
C ILE A 305 -3.75 4.98 -6.61
N THR A 306 -4.39 3.82 -6.49
CA THR A 306 -5.82 3.66 -6.16
C THR A 306 -6.06 2.28 -5.55
N ASN A 307 -7.14 2.12 -4.79
CA ASN A 307 -7.70 0.89 -4.25
C ASN A 307 -9.22 1.06 -4.12
N HIS A 308 -9.92 0.09 -3.52
CA HIS A 308 -11.37 0.16 -3.33
C HIS A 308 -11.83 1.37 -2.51
N ASP A 309 -11.08 1.76 -1.47
CA ASP A 309 -11.41 2.92 -0.63
C ASP A 309 -11.18 4.23 -1.37
N GLU A 310 -9.99 4.41 -1.93
CA GLU A 310 -9.65 5.63 -2.65
C GLU A 310 -10.62 5.87 -3.80
N ASN A 311 -10.91 4.83 -4.60
CA ASN A 311 -11.84 4.94 -5.71
C ASN A 311 -13.25 5.33 -5.26
N SER A 312 -13.77 4.70 -4.21
CA SER A 312 -15.15 4.91 -3.76
C SER A 312 -15.34 6.21 -3.00
N TRP A 313 -14.37 6.60 -2.14
CA TRP A 313 -14.55 7.69 -1.19
C TRP A 313 -13.82 8.97 -1.57
N ASN A 314 -12.60 8.86 -2.13
CA ASN A 314 -11.72 10.00 -2.38
C ASN A 314 -11.64 10.41 -3.86
N GLY A 315 -12.14 9.58 -4.75
CA GLY A 315 -12.16 9.81 -6.20
C GLY A 315 -11.29 8.85 -6.99
N THR A 316 -11.54 8.77 -8.27
CA THR A 316 -10.70 8.00 -9.20
C THR A 316 -9.27 8.56 -9.20
N GLU A 317 -8.29 7.76 -9.64
CA GLU A 317 -6.92 8.24 -9.83
C GLU A 317 -6.86 9.44 -10.77
N PHE A 318 -7.75 9.52 -11.76
CA PHE A 318 -7.82 10.64 -12.70
C PHE A 318 -8.34 11.93 -12.04
N GLU A 319 -9.33 11.84 -11.12
CA GLU A 319 -9.83 12.99 -10.37
C GLU A 319 -8.76 13.51 -9.39
N ARG A 320 -7.97 12.61 -8.78
CA ARG A 320 -6.97 12.96 -7.77
C ARG A 320 -5.64 13.42 -8.34
N MET A 321 -5.19 12.83 -9.45
CA MET A 321 -3.84 13.01 -10.00
C MET A 321 -3.82 13.64 -11.40
N GLY A 322 -4.96 13.72 -12.10
CA GLY A 322 -5.03 14.33 -13.44
C GLY A 322 -4.06 13.71 -14.44
N GLU A 323 -3.26 14.52 -15.11
CA GLU A 323 -2.28 14.09 -16.11
C GLU A 323 -1.10 13.30 -15.49
N ALA A 324 -0.89 13.39 -14.18
CA ALA A 324 0.19 12.71 -13.49
C ALA A 324 -0.04 11.19 -13.29
N VAL A 325 -1.24 10.67 -13.55
CA VAL A 325 -1.63 9.27 -13.25
C VAL A 325 -0.58 8.25 -13.72
N LYS A 326 -0.15 8.29 -14.98
CA LYS A 326 0.83 7.32 -15.49
C LYS A 326 2.20 7.48 -14.86
N THR A 327 2.63 8.70 -14.60
CA THR A 327 3.93 8.98 -13.95
C THR A 327 3.93 8.49 -12.50
N MET A 328 2.82 8.69 -11.78
CA MET A 328 2.65 8.18 -10.42
C MET A 328 2.53 6.64 -10.40
N ALA A 329 1.90 6.04 -11.39
CA ALA A 329 1.91 4.59 -11.55
C ALA A 329 3.34 4.05 -11.78
N VAL A 330 4.14 4.68 -12.67
CA VAL A 330 5.56 4.31 -12.83
C VAL A 330 6.30 4.43 -11.52
N LEU A 331 6.11 5.51 -10.76
CA LEU A 331 6.76 5.69 -9.46
C LEU A 331 6.35 4.58 -8.47
N ALA A 332 5.06 4.28 -8.34
CA ALA A 332 4.56 3.22 -7.44
C ALA A 332 5.11 1.83 -7.81
N PHE A 333 5.29 1.54 -9.10
CA PHE A 333 5.71 0.22 -9.59
C PHE A 333 7.22 0.00 -9.57
N THR A 334 8.02 1.07 -9.55
CA THR A 334 9.47 0.97 -9.75
C THR A 334 10.31 1.50 -8.60
N PHE A 335 9.72 2.28 -7.66
CA PHE A 335 10.50 2.91 -6.60
C PHE A 335 10.88 1.92 -5.49
N ASP A 336 9.92 1.41 -4.73
CA ASP A 336 10.14 0.44 -3.65
C ASP A 336 8.85 -0.31 -3.31
N GLY A 337 8.97 -1.57 -2.87
CA GLY A 337 7.84 -2.37 -2.43
C GLY A 337 7.13 -3.16 -3.54
N MET A 338 5.94 -3.66 -3.21
CA MET A 338 5.09 -4.45 -4.10
C MET A 338 3.97 -3.58 -4.69
N PRO A 339 3.87 -3.45 -6.03
CA PRO A 339 2.80 -2.67 -6.64
C PRO A 339 1.46 -3.39 -6.60
N LEU A 340 0.40 -2.61 -6.38
CA LEU A 340 -1.00 -3.02 -6.47
C LEU A 340 -1.63 -2.46 -7.76
N ILE A 341 -2.45 -3.29 -8.40
CA ILE A 341 -3.45 -2.87 -9.39
C ILE A 341 -4.84 -3.14 -8.80
N TYR A 342 -5.68 -2.12 -8.71
CA TYR A 342 -7.09 -2.28 -8.36
C TYR A 342 -7.91 -2.66 -9.60
N SER A 343 -8.92 -3.53 -9.44
CA SER A 343 -9.82 -3.98 -10.52
C SER A 343 -10.34 -2.81 -11.36
N GLY A 344 -10.05 -2.81 -12.65
CA GLY A 344 -10.44 -1.77 -13.60
C GLY A 344 -9.38 -0.69 -13.82
N GLN A 345 -8.36 -0.58 -12.99
CA GLN A 345 -7.27 0.38 -13.19
C GLN A 345 -6.56 0.14 -14.52
N GLU A 346 -6.36 -1.12 -14.91
CA GLU A 346 -5.79 -1.51 -16.20
C GLU A 346 -6.73 -1.27 -17.39
N ALA A 347 -7.97 -0.88 -17.14
CA ALA A 347 -8.92 -0.41 -18.15
C ALA A 347 -9.13 1.11 -18.11
N GLY A 348 -8.37 1.84 -17.28
CA GLY A 348 -8.51 3.28 -17.11
C GLY A 348 -9.86 3.65 -16.50
N LEU A 349 -10.26 2.98 -15.43
CA LEU A 349 -11.53 3.19 -14.74
C LEU A 349 -11.66 4.62 -14.23
N SER A 350 -12.39 5.44 -14.95
CA SER A 350 -12.66 6.85 -14.62
C SER A 350 -13.99 7.06 -13.88
N LYS A 351 -14.46 6.02 -13.18
CA LYS A 351 -15.73 5.99 -12.45
C LYS A 351 -15.47 5.59 -11.01
N ARG A 352 -16.09 6.31 -10.07
CA ARG A 352 -16.18 5.88 -8.67
C ARG A 352 -17.18 4.74 -8.57
N LEU A 353 -16.75 3.60 -8.08
CA LEU A 353 -17.61 2.45 -7.87
C LEU A 353 -18.46 2.66 -6.60
N ALA A 354 -19.77 2.41 -6.72
CA ALA A 354 -20.69 2.52 -5.59
C ALA A 354 -20.43 1.39 -4.58
N PHE A 355 -19.98 1.74 -3.37
CA PHE A 355 -19.47 0.78 -2.38
C PHE A 355 -20.55 -0.17 -1.85
N PHE A 356 -21.77 0.34 -1.60
CA PHE A 356 -22.88 -0.42 -0.98
C PHE A 356 -23.86 -1.02 -2.00
N GLU A 357 -23.57 -0.88 -3.29
CA GLU A 357 -24.48 -1.22 -4.37
C GLU A 357 -23.80 -2.13 -5.39
N LYS A 358 -24.60 -2.75 -6.27
CA LYS A 358 -24.10 -3.34 -7.50
C LYS A 358 -23.73 -2.24 -8.48
N ASP A 359 -22.48 -2.21 -8.86
CA ASP A 359 -21.96 -1.30 -9.88
C ASP A 359 -20.92 -2.07 -10.73
N THR A 360 -20.83 -1.82 -12.02
CA THR A 360 -19.99 -2.65 -12.90
C THR A 360 -18.79 -1.85 -13.41
N ILE A 361 -17.61 -2.47 -13.37
CA ILE A 361 -16.41 -1.95 -13.99
C ILE A 361 -16.59 -1.91 -15.51
N LEU A 362 -16.18 -0.80 -16.13
CA LEU A 362 -16.19 -0.62 -17.57
C LEU A 362 -14.85 -1.06 -18.15
N TRP A 363 -14.88 -2.04 -19.05
CA TRP A 363 -13.66 -2.64 -19.63
C TRP A 363 -13.33 -2.11 -21.04
N ASP A 364 -14.06 -1.10 -21.53
CA ASP A 364 -13.96 -0.63 -22.91
C ASP A 364 -12.58 -0.09 -23.28
N ASN A 365 -11.87 0.52 -22.32
CA ASN A 365 -10.54 1.11 -22.53
C ASN A 365 -9.37 0.13 -22.25
N LEU A 366 -9.65 -1.13 -21.96
CA LEU A 366 -8.64 -2.14 -21.66
C LEU A 366 -7.48 -2.16 -22.69
N PRO A 367 -7.72 -2.10 -24.00
CA PRO A 367 -6.63 -2.10 -25.00
C PRO A 367 -5.69 -0.89 -24.91
N ALA A 368 -6.15 0.23 -24.34
CA ALA A 368 -5.35 1.45 -24.23
C ALA A 368 -4.49 1.50 -22.95
N TYR A 369 -4.91 0.83 -21.88
CA TYR A 369 -4.25 0.92 -20.58
C TYR A 369 -3.53 -0.37 -20.16
N GLU A 370 -4.08 -1.55 -20.44
CA GLU A 370 -3.47 -2.84 -20.06
C GLU A 370 -2.02 -2.98 -20.54
N PRO A 371 -1.64 -2.63 -21.79
CA PRO A 371 -0.26 -2.75 -22.25
C PRO A 371 0.76 -1.96 -21.42
N PHE A 372 0.34 -0.81 -20.87
CA PHE A 372 1.19 0.01 -19.98
C PHE A 372 1.50 -0.75 -18.67
N TYR A 373 0.48 -1.27 -17.98
CA TYR A 373 0.68 -2.04 -16.76
C TYR A 373 1.40 -3.36 -17.01
N ARG A 374 1.10 -4.05 -18.11
CA ARG A 374 1.81 -5.26 -18.52
C ARG A 374 3.31 -5.02 -18.68
N SER A 375 3.71 -3.90 -19.27
CA SER A 375 5.14 -3.56 -19.43
C SER A 375 5.85 -3.37 -18.08
N LEU A 376 5.16 -2.77 -17.10
CA LEU A 376 5.70 -2.58 -15.74
C LEU A 376 5.80 -3.91 -14.98
N LEU A 377 4.77 -4.76 -15.07
CA LEU A 377 4.77 -6.08 -14.43
C LEU A 377 5.82 -7.01 -15.06
N ASP A 378 5.95 -7.01 -16.39
CA ASP A 378 6.97 -7.77 -17.10
C ASP A 378 8.39 -7.33 -16.71
N LEU A 379 8.63 -6.00 -16.60
CA LEU A 379 9.89 -5.48 -16.10
C LEU A 379 10.18 -5.98 -14.68
N LYS A 380 9.20 -5.94 -13.78
CA LYS A 380 9.37 -6.40 -12.40
C LYS A 380 9.73 -7.88 -12.33
N HIS A 381 9.12 -8.72 -13.15
CA HIS A 381 9.42 -10.16 -13.19
C HIS A 381 10.83 -10.45 -13.68
N ARG A 382 11.25 -9.84 -14.78
CA ARG A 382 12.54 -10.16 -15.41
C ARG A 382 13.74 -9.48 -14.79
N ASN A 383 13.55 -8.36 -14.03
CA ASN A 383 14.65 -7.59 -13.45
C ASN A 383 14.58 -7.58 -11.91
N LYS A 384 15.50 -8.34 -11.30
CA LYS A 384 15.60 -8.48 -9.84
C LYS A 384 15.85 -7.16 -9.11
N ALA A 385 16.36 -6.13 -9.79
CA ALA A 385 16.50 -4.83 -9.16
C ALA A 385 15.18 -4.29 -8.62
N LEU A 386 14.03 -4.65 -9.24
CA LEU A 386 12.70 -4.23 -8.80
C LEU A 386 12.01 -5.21 -7.84
N TRP A 387 12.64 -6.31 -7.44
CA TRP A 387 12.03 -7.24 -6.50
C TRP A 387 11.73 -6.58 -5.16
N ASN A 388 10.88 -7.22 -4.37
CA ASN A 388 10.31 -6.68 -3.15
C ASN A 388 11.30 -6.71 -1.98
N GLY A 389 11.33 -5.65 -1.19
CA GLY A 389 12.12 -5.56 0.02
C GLY A 389 13.60 -5.92 -0.20
N ALA A 390 14.19 -6.69 0.72
CA ALA A 390 15.61 -7.08 0.66
C ALA A 390 15.98 -7.98 -0.54
N ALA A 391 15.01 -8.59 -1.22
CA ALA A 391 15.26 -9.36 -2.44
C ALA A 391 15.61 -8.45 -3.63
N GLY A 392 15.13 -7.22 -3.65
CA GLY A 392 15.41 -6.20 -4.67
C GLY A 392 16.67 -5.37 -4.41
N GLY A 393 16.86 -4.35 -5.24
CA GLY A 393 17.85 -3.30 -5.07
C GLY A 393 17.25 -2.07 -4.39
N GLU A 394 17.97 -1.43 -3.49
CA GLU A 394 17.52 -0.17 -2.89
C GLU A 394 17.45 0.95 -3.93
N PRO A 395 16.45 1.85 -3.85
CA PRO A 395 16.42 3.01 -4.71
C PRO A 395 17.51 4.01 -4.32
N VAL A 396 18.41 4.31 -5.26
CA VAL A 396 19.47 5.29 -5.10
C VAL A 396 19.11 6.54 -5.89
N ILE A 397 18.80 7.62 -5.19
CA ILE A 397 18.42 8.89 -5.83
C ILE A 397 19.66 9.46 -6.56
N ILE A 398 19.47 9.85 -7.82
CA ILE A 398 20.48 10.45 -8.68
C ILE A 398 20.13 11.92 -8.90
N PRO A 399 21.00 12.87 -8.52
CA PRO A 399 20.77 14.29 -8.76
C PRO A 399 20.77 14.60 -10.27
N VAL A 400 19.64 15.11 -10.77
CA VAL A 400 19.48 15.56 -12.16
C VAL A 400 18.61 16.81 -12.21
N GLY A 401 18.92 17.78 -13.06
CA GLY A 401 18.11 18.97 -13.27
C GLY A 401 17.71 19.69 -11.97
N ASP A 402 16.47 20.18 -11.95
CA ASP A 402 15.83 20.74 -10.74
C ASP A 402 15.27 19.61 -9.87
N SER A 403 15.87 19.36 -8.73
CA SER A 403 15.47 18.31 -7.79
C SER A 403 14.07 18.47 -7.21
N LYS A 404 13.46 19.63 -7.33
CA LYS A 404 12.05 19.86 -6.96
C LYS A 404 11.07 19.40 -8.04
N LYS A 405 11.54 19.29 -9.28
CA LYS A 405 10.69 18.94 -10.42
C LYS A 405 10.98 17.56 -10.98
N VAL A 406 12.25 17.14 -10.95
CA VAL A 406 12.67 15.87 -11.54
C VAL A 406 13.21 14.92 -10.48
N LEU A 407 12.65 13.74 -10.43
CA LEU A 407 13.14 12.60 -9.66
C LEU A 407 13.85 11.64 -10.60
N ALA A 408 15.11 11.31 -10.31
CA ALA A 408 15.81 10.23 -10.97
C ALA A 408 16.38 9.27 -9.93
N TYR A 409 16.30 7.99 -10.21
CA TYR A 409 16.87 6.96 -9.34
C TYR A 409 17.34 5.75 -10.11
N LEU A 410 18.23 5.02 -9.46
CA LEU A 410 18.82 3.78 -9.91
C LEU A 410 18.47 2.68 -8.90
N ARG A 411 18.04 1.53 -9.39
CA ARG A 411 17.94 0.28 -8.62
C ARG A 411 18.86 -0.75 -9.24
N GLU A 412 19.62 -1.46 -8.40
CA GLU A 412 20.58 -2.48 -8.86
C GLU A 412 20.53 -3.74 -8.00
N LYS A 413 20.57 -4.91 -8.63
CA LYS A 413 20.72 -6.20 -7.95
C LYS A 413 21.56 -7.15 -8.81
N GLY A 414 22.75 -7.46 -8.32
CA GLY A 414 23.71 -8.20 -9.11
C GLY A 414 24.16 -7.42 -10.35
N ASP A 415 23.97 -8.01 -11.52
CA ASP A 415 24.25 -7.41 -12.82
C ASP A 415 23.04 -6.69 -13.46
N GLN A 416 21.87 -6.81 -12.83
CA GLN A 416 20.63 -6.21 -13.31
C GLN A 416 20.44 -4.80 -12.77
N ARG A 417 19.88 -3.93 -13.60
CA ARG A 417 19.77 -2.50 -13.30
C ARG A 417 18.53 -1.89 -13.95
N VAL A 418 17.85 -1.03 -13.19
CA VAL A 418 16.77 -0.18 -13.70
C VAL A 418 17.07 1.27 -13.37
N VAL A 419 17.01 2.13 -14.38
CA VAL A 419 17.09 3.60 -14.24
C VAL A 419 15.73 4.18 -14.53
N VAL A 420 15.24 5.02 -13.63
CA VAL A 420 13.95 5.71 -13.78
C VAL A 420 14.18 7.21 -13.65
N ILE A 421 13.61 7.97 -14.57
CA ILE A 421 13.65 9.43 -14.57
C ILE A 421 12.22 9.92 -14.77
N LEU A 422 11.72 10.73 -13.84
CA LEU A 422 10.34 11.22 -13.79
C LEU A 422 10.35 12.74 -13.75
N ASN A 423 9.61 13.39 -14.63
CA ASN A 423 9.22 14.77 -14.45
C ASN A 423 7.95 14.81 -13.56
N LEU A 424 8.11 15.14 -12.31
CA LEU A 424 7.02 15.26 -11.32
C LEU A 424 6.50 16.70 -11.23
N SER A 425 6.35 17.34 -12.41
CA SER A 425 5.82 18.71 -12.51
C SER A 425 4.98 18.91 -13.78
N PRO A 426 4.06 19.90 -13.79
CA PRO A 426 3.23 20.23 -14.95
C PRO A 426 3.99 21.02 -16.04
N GLU A 427 5.31 21.19 -15.91
CA GLU A 427 6.12 21.99 -16.82
C GLU A 427 7.19 21.09 -17.47
N PRO A 428 7.51 21.33 -18.77
CA PRO A 428 8.64 20.65 -19.41
C PRO A 428 9.96 20.91 -18.68
N GLN A 429 10.85 19.92 -18.67
CA GLN A 429 12.16 20.00 -18.02
C GLN A 429 13.27 19.60 -19.01
N ASP A 430 14.32 20.42 -19.08
CA ASP A 430 15.56 20.08 -19.75
C ASP A 430 16.59 19.65 -18.71
N ILE A 431 17.08 18.43 -18.79
CA ILE A 431 18.02 17.86 -17.81
C ILE A 431 19.31 17.40 -18.46
N VAL A 432 20.39 17.34 -17.66
CA VAL A 432 21.68 16.81 -18.10
C VAL A 432 22.09 15.67 -17.16
N LEU A 433 22.32 14.49 -17.71
CA LEU A 433 22.74 13.31 -16.99
C LEU A 433 24.25 13.33 -16.78
N LYS A 434 24.70 13.72 -15.59
CA LYS A 434 26.14 13.86 -15.26
C LYS A 434 26.70 12.65 -14.53
N ASP A 435 25.85 11.86 -13.87
CA ASP A 435 26.30 10.75 -13.02
C ASP A 435 26.82 9.59 -13.88
N LYS A 436 28.11 9.25 -13.67
CA LYS A 436 28.77 8.19 -14.43
C LYS A 436 28.17 6.80 -14.16
N ARG A 437 27.48 6.59 -13.05
CA ARG A 437 26.79 5.33 -12.74
C ARG A 437 25.71 5.02 -13.76
N LEU A 438 25.11 6.03 -14.38
CA LEU A 438 24.06 5.87 -15.41
C LEU A 438 24.62 5.48 -16.77
N ALA A 439 25.96 5.60 -17.00
CA ALA A 439 26.55 5.35 -18.31
C ALA A 439 26.45 3.87 -18.71
N SER A 440 25.60 3.57 -19.67
CA SER A 440 25.39 2.22 -20.23
C SER A 440 24.42 2.28 -21.42
N SER A 441 24.26 1.15 -22.10
CA SER A 441 23.17 0.91 -23.05
C SER A 441 22.02 0.22 -22.31
N TYR A 442 20.81 0.72 -22.50
CA TYR A 442 19.57 0.26 -21.87
C TYR A 442 18.50 -0.02 -22.92
N SER A 443 17.53 -0.84 -22.56
CA SER A 443 16.26 -0.97 -23.25
C SER A 443 15.25 0.01 -22.64
N ASN A 444 14.61 0.86 -23.44
CA ASN A 444 13.46 1.66 -22.99
C ASN A 444 12.21 0.80 -23.06
N ILE A 445 11.59 0.49 -21.92
CA ILE A 445 10.51 -0.49 -21.84
C ILE A 445 9.22 -0.05 -22.55
N PHE A 446 9.01 1.26 -22.73
CA PHE A 446 7.81 1.78 -23.38
C PHE A 446 8.00 2.11 -24.86
N ALA A 447 9.24 2.30 -25.31
CA ALA A 447 9.53 2.66 -26.68
C ALA A 447 10.09 1.51 -27.54
N ASN A 448 10.32 0.33 -26.94
CA ASN A 448 10.98 -0.83 -27.59
C ASN A 448 12.26 -0.44 -28.34
N SER A 449 13.03 0.50 -27.76
CA SER A 449 14.24 1.06 -28.37
C SER A 449 15.42 0.96 -27.41
N SER A 450 16.63 0.84 -27.97
CA SER A 450 17.85 0.94 -27.19
C SER A 450 18.21 2.41 -26.97
N THR A 451 18.57 2.75 -25.74
CA THR A 451 19.00 4.09 -25.33
C THR A 451 20.38 4.00 -24.69
N ALA A 452 21.38 4.63 -25.29
CA ALA A 452 22.70 4.75 -24.67
C ALA A 452 22.78 6.02 -23.83
N ILE A 453 22.99 5.89 -22.53
CA ILE A 453 23.27 7.04 -21.65
C ILE A 453 24.78 7.26 -21.61
N THR A 454 25.19 8.49 -21.88
CA THR A 454 26.58 8.97 -21.74
C THR A 454 26.61 10.15 -20.76
N PRO A 455 27.71 10.31 -19.97
CA PRO A 455 27.85 11.47 -19.11
C PRO A 455 27.80 12.78 -19.90
N GLY A 456 26.94 13.70 -19.48
CA GLY A 456 26.69 14.96 -20.18
C GLY A 456 25.54 14.92 -21.21
N MET A 457 24.89 13.78 -21.38
CA MET A 457 23.72 13.66 -22.24
C MET A 457 22.59 14.56 -21.75
N SER A 458 22.01 15.34 -22.67
CA SER A 458 20.83 16.15 -22.41
C SER A 458 19.56 15.38 -22.79
N LEU A 459 18.53 15.49 -21.96
CA LEU A 459 17.20 14.94 -22.18
C LEU A 459 16.15 16.03 -21.98
N LYS A 460 15.10 16.00 -22.79
CA LYS A 460 13.91 16.83 -22.62
C LYS A 460 12.76 15.93 -22.19
N LEU A 461 12.13 16.29 -21.08
CA LEU A 461 10.93 15.63 -20.54
C LEU A 461 9.76 16.62 -20.64
N ASN A 462 8.65 16.21 -21.24
CA ASN A 462 7.42 16.99 -21.20
C ASN A 462 6.85 17.01 -19.78
N ALA A 463 5.76 17.75 -19.55
CA ALA A 463 5.02 17.70 -18.29
C ALA A 463 4.61 16.25 -17.96
N TRP A 464 4.85 15.82 -16.72
CA TRP A 464 4.50 14.47 -16.24
C TRP A 464 5.05 13.31 -17.09
N ASP A 465 6.18 13.55 -17.77
CA ASP A 465 6.84 12.54 -18.62
C ASP A 465 7.74 11.62 -17.79
N PHE A 466 8.00 10.44 -18.30
CA PHE A 466 8.82 9.44 -17.62
C PHE A 466 9.70 8.65 -18.62
N LEU A 467 10.83 8.20 -18.11
CA LEU A 467 11.74 7.30 -18.81
C LEU A 467 12.10 6.13 -17.88
N VAL A 468 11.85 4.91 -18.34
CA VAL A 468 12.17 3.68 -17.61
C VAL A 468 13.09 2.83 -18.47
N LEU A 469 14.30 2.63 -17.98
CA LEU A 469 15.40 2.00 -18.67
C LEU A 469 15.86 0.74 -17.96
N ASP A 470 15.97 -0.36 -18.68
CA ASP A 470 16.24 -1.70 -18.21
C ASP A 470 17.57 -2.23 -18.77
N LYS A 471 18.36 -2.88 -17.90
CA LYS A 471 19.61 -3.56 -18.24
C LYS A 471 19.84 -4.79 -17.40
#